data_d2a910516b0bd5347102f8e850f88da3
#
_entry.id   d2a910516b0bd5347102f8e850f88da3
#
_cell.length_a   1.000
_cell.length_b   1.000
_cell.length_c   1.000
_cell.angle_alpha   90.00
_cell.angle_beta   90.00
_cell.angle_gamma   90.00
#
_symmetry.space_group_name_H-M   'P 1'
#
loop_
_entity.id
_entity.type
_entity.pdbx_description
1 polymer ?
#
loop_
_entity_poly.entity_id
_entity_poly.type
_entity_poly.pdbx_seq_one_letter_code
_entity_poly.pdbx_strand_id
1 'polypeptide(L)'
;MSSSQTAAPGGRSPFFDLSNMRGDLFGGLTAGIVALPLALAFGEASGAGPIAGLWGAIFVGFFAALFGGTGSQVSGPTGPMVVVFAGLYAALGGNPTLVFAAVVLAGILQIGFGVLKFGQYVKLVPYPVISGFMSGIGVIIIALQLSRLFGHEPDGGGTIPAFTAVPGAVMDPNLIAVGIAAMTLVIVFTWPKKFAAYVPGPLAALVIGTLVSLFIPGAPVLGDIPTGLPEFVLPSFSTDTALVVLEAAFILAVLGSIDSLLTSLVADNMTRTRHDSDKELIGQGIGNTIAGMFGAIPGAGATMRTVINIRSGGRTKISGMTHAMVLLAIVLSLGPLASQIPHAVLAGILVKVGFDTIDMSYIKRAHKGPRWDLALMVLVLGLTVFVDLITAVAVGVILAALAFIKKLADDQIASVQHDAPPQSSEEEVTLLSRCGGRVMLFDFGGPLSFGAAADLGHHVRSKAGDKVEIIVLDFARVPFIDVSAVRAVETIIEDAHDAGKDVYFTGMSEEVEAVLHRFAVDQVPGSEDKRFGKRRDALTAALDRLNEKPTPVPAE
;
A
#
# COMPACT_ATOMS: atom_id res chain seq x y z
N MET A 1 -40.47 10.78 -5.26
CA MET A 1 -40.52 10.57 -3.79
C MET A 1 -39.80 9.24 -3.51
N SER A 2 -38.51 9.25 -3.27
CA SER A 2 -37.71 8.07 -2.89
C SER A 2 -37.24 8.31 -1.47
N SER A 3 -37.72 7.47 -0.57
CA SER A 3 -37.38 7.46 0.85
C SER A 3 -35.91 7.06 1.01
N SER A 4 -35.09 8.02 1.41
CA SER A 4 -33.75 7.77 1.93
C SER A 4 -33.86 7.10 3.29
N GLN A 5 -33.67 5.78 3.33
CA GLN A 5 -33.43 5.07 4.57
C GLN A 5 -32.00 5.38 5.04
N THR A 6 -31.88 6.26 6.00
CA THR A 6 -30.69 6.43 6.84
C THR A 6 -30.51 5.15 7.66
N ALA A 7 -29.46 4.39 7.38
CA ALA A 7 -29.07 3.24 8.18
C ALA A 7 -28.69 3.69 9.59
N ALA A 8 -29.36 3.14 10.60
CA ALA A 8 -29.04 3.33 12.00
C ALA A 8 -27.68 2.67 12.33
N PRO A 9 -26.80 3.30 13.13
CA PRO A 9 -25.53 2.72 13.57
C PRO A 9 -25.81 1.66 14.64
N GLY A 10 -25.52 0.39 14.36
CA GLY A 10 -25.45 -0.65 15.41
C GLY A 10 -26.15 -1.99 15.16
N GLY A 11 -26.81 -2.22 14.03
CA GLY A 11 -27.37 -3.52 13.69
C GLY A 11 -26.29 -4.44 13.09
N ARG A 12 -26.03 -5.63 13.66
CA ARG A 12 -25.29 -6.70 12.95
C ARG A 12 -26.05 -7.01 11.67
N SER A 13 -25.47 -6.65 10.50
CA SER A 13 -26.03 -7.07 9.22
C SER A 13 -26.12 -8.59 9.19
N PRO A 14 -27.22 -9.19 8.65
CA PRO A 14 -27.32 -10.64 8.52
C PRO A 14 -26.13 -11.15 7.70
N PHE A 15 -25.65 -12.36 8.03
CA PHE A 15 -24.47 -12.96 7.39
C PHE A 15 -24.63 -13.00 5.85
N PHE A 16 -25.87 -13.20 5.38
CA PHE A 16 -26.28 -13.05 3.99
C PHE A 16 -27.34 -11.94 3.88
N ASP A 17 -26.98 -10.90 3.14
CA ASP A 17 -27.94 -9.85 2.76
C ASP A 17 -28.52 -10.17 1.39
N LEU A 18 -29.80 -10.57 1.38
CA LEU A 18 -30.55 -10.94 0.18
C LEU A 18 -31.24 -9.74 -0.49
N SER A 19 -31.11 -8.54 0.07
CA SER A 19 -31.83 -7.34 -0.39
C SER A 19 -31.49 -6.96 -1.82
N ASN A 20 -30.30 -7.31 -2.33
CA ASN A 20 -29.82 -7.00 -3.67
C ASN A 20 -29.60 -8.23 -4.56
N MET A 21 -30.27 -9.35 -4.30
CA MET A 21 -30.05 -10.64 -4.98
C MET A 21 -29.91 -10.52 -6.51
N ARG A 22 -30.82 -9.79 -7.16
CA ARG A 22 -30.81 -9.61 -8.63
C ARG A 22 -29.56 -8.87 -9.10
N GLY A 23 -29.17 -7.80 -8.41
CA GLY A 23 -27.96 -7.04 -8.73
C GLY A 23 -26.69 -7.86 -8.48
N ASP A 24 -26.67 -8.66 -7.41
CA ASP A 24 -25.53 -9.50 -7.06
C ASP A 24 -25.33 -10.66 -8.03
N LEU A 25 -26.40 -11.31 -8.47
CA LEU A 25 -26.33 -12.35 -9.50
C LEU A 25 -25.82 -11.78 -10.83
N PHE A 26 -26.34 -10.63 -11.26
CA PHE A 26 -25.91 -10.01 -12.51
C PHE A 26 -24.49 -9.46 -12.43
N GLY A 27 -24.12 -8.83 -11.30
CA GLY A 27 -22.77 -8.35 -11.03
C GLY A 27 -21.74 -9.48 -11.01
N GLY A 28 -22.05 -10.55 -10.26
CA GLY A 28 -21.20 -11.74 -10.16
C GLY A 28 -21.05 -12.48 -11.49
N LEU A 29 -22.13 -12.64 -12.26
CA LEU A 29 -22.09 -13.22 -13.60
C LEU A 29 -21.15 -12.42 -14.53
N THR A 30 -21.33 -11.10 -14.57
CA THR A 30 -20.52 -10.22 -15.41
C THR A 30 -19.03 -10.26 -14.99
N ALA A 31 -18.77 -10.23 -13.69
CA ALA A 31 -17.41 -10.33 -13.17
C ALA A 31 -16.78 -11.71 -13.47
N GLY A 32 -17.55 -12.81 -13.40
CA GLY A 32 -17.09 -14.15 -13.73
C GLY A 32 -16.69 -14.31 -15.20
N ILE A 33 -17.51 -13.77 -16.09
CA ILE A 33 -17.21 -13.78 -17.52
C ILE A 33 -15.91 -13.00 -17.83
N VAL A 34 -15.71 -11.84 -17.19
CA VAL A 34 -14.47 -11.05 -17.35
C VAL A 34 -13.27 -11.74 -16.74
N ALA A 35 -13.47 -12.45 -15.65
CA ALA A 35 -12.39 -13.13 -14.94
C ALA A 35 -11.82 -14.33 -15.70
N LEU A 36 -12.60 -14.99 -16.55
CA LEU A 36 -12.19 -16.19 -17.26
C LEU A 36 -10.88 -16.03 -18.05
N PRO A 37 -10.77 -15.10 -19.02
CA PRO A 37 -9.54 -14.94 -19.77
C PRO A 37 -8.35 -14.52 -18.89
N LEU A 38 -8.60 -13.72 -17.84
CA LEU A 38 -7.56 -13.28 -16.92
C LEU A 38 -7.05 -14.43 -16.04
N ALA A 39 -7.94 -15.29 -15.55
CA ALA A 39 -7.56 -16.42 -14.73
C ALA A 39 -6.71 -17.44 -15.51
N LEU A 40 -7.11 -17.74 -16.76
CA LEU A 40 -6.35 -18.61 -17.67
C LEU A 40 -4.98 -18.02 -17.96
N ALA A 41 -4.93 -16.73 -18.32
CA ALA A 41 -3.70 -16.04 -18.66
C ALA A 41 -2.73 -15.94 -17.45
N PHE A 42 -3.23 -15.67 -16.26
CA PHE A 42 -2.44 -15.64 -15.03
C PHE A 42 -1.95 -17.03 -14.62
N GLY A 43 -2.77 -18.07 -14.79
CA GLY A 43 -2.37 -19.44 -14.58
C GLY A 43 -1.20 -19.82 -15.50
N GLU A 44 -1.31 -19.50 -16.78
CA GLU A 44 -0.24 -19.72 -17.77
C GLU A 44 1.03 -18.93 -17.43
N ALA A 45 0.91 -17.64 -17.13
CA ALA A 45 2.04 -16.80 -16.76
C ALA A 45 2.73 -17.22 -15.47
N SER A 46 2.03 -17.93 -14.60
CA SER A 46 2.54 -18.41 -13.32
C SER A 46 3.47 -19.62 -13.45
N GLY A 47 3.46 -20.31 -14.59
CA GLY A 47 4.14 -21.60 -14.80
C GLY A 47 3.39 -22.82 -14.25
N ALA A 48 2.34 -22.63 -13.45
CA ALA A 48 1.52 -23.73 -12.91
C ALA A 48 0.40 -24.19 -13.87
N GLY A 49 0.25 -23.49 -14.99
CA GLY A 49 -0.73 -23.78 -16.03
C GLY A 49 -2.08 -23.08 -15.85
N PRO A 50 -2.85 -22.98 -16.95
CA PRO A 50 -4.10 -22.19 -17.00
C PRO A 50 -5.14 -22.64 -15.99
N ILE A 51 -5.23 -23.94 -15.77
CA ILE A 51 -6.21 -24.54 -14.85
C ILE A 51 -5.95 -24.16 -13.39
N ALA A 52 -4.68 -24.06 -12.97
CA ALA A 52 -4.31 -23.61 -11.64
C ALA A 52 -4.76 -22.14 -11.41
N GLY A 53 -4.72 -21.31 -12.46
CA GLY A 53 -5.23 -19.94 -12.43
C GLY A 53 -6.75 -19.90 -12.25
N LEU A 54 -7.46 -20.76 -12.93
CA LEU A 54 -8.90 -20.82 -12.89
C LEU A 54 -9.42 -21.33 -11.53
N TRP A 55 -8.79 -22.40 -10.99
CA TRP A 55 -9.09 -22.87 -9.63
C TRP A 55 -8.73 -21.81 -8.57
N GLY A 56 -7.66 -21.05 -8.75
CA GLY A 56 -7.32 -19.91 -7.89
C GLY A 56 -8.44 -18.85 -7.87
N ALA A 57 -9.00 -18.51 -9.04
CA ALA A 57 -10.11 -17.58 -9.13
C ALA A 57 -11.39 -18.13 -8.46
N ILE A 58 -11.64 -19.45 -8.55
CA ILE A 58 -12.79 -20.10 -7.93
C ILE A 58 -12.65 -20.14 -6.41
N PHE A 59 -11.55 -20.72 -5.89
CA PHE A 59 -11.38 -20.89 -4.45
C PHE A 59 -11.20 -19.55 -3.72
N VAL A 60 -10.23 -18.74 -4.17
CA VAL A 60 -10.02 -17.44 -3.53
C VAL A 60 -11.27 -16.55 -3.68
N GLY A 61 -11.88 -16.53 -4.87
CA GLY A 61 -13.08 -15.75 -5.14
C GLY A 61 -14.26 -16.14 -4.24
N PHE A 62 -14.51 -17.45 -4.06
CA PHE A 62 -15.62 -17.93 -3.24
C PHE A 62 -15.38 -17.68 -1.75
N PHE A 63 -14.25 -18.15 -1.21
CA PHE A 63 -14.00 -18.12 0.22
C PHE A 63 -13.67 -16.71 0.73
N ALA A 64 -12.97 -15.87 -0.05
CA ALA A 64 -12.77 -14.49 0.30
C ALA A 64 -14.10 -13.70 0.33
N ALA A 65 -15.00 -13.93 -0.63
CA ALA A 65 -16.33 -13.31 -0.61
C ALA A 65 -17.15 -13.78 0.60
N LEU A 66 -17.11 -15.08 0.92
CA LEU A 66 -17.88 -15.67 2.03
C LEU A 66 -17.42 -15.15 3.38
N PHE A 67 -16.13 -15.16 3.64
CA PHE A 67 -15.54 -14.86 4.97
C PHE A 67 -14.97 -13.44 5.07
N GLY A 68 -14.75 -12.73 3.97
CA GLY A 68 -14.16 -11.41 3.92
C GLY A 68 -15.01 -10.30 4.53
N GLY A 69 -14.42 -9.14 4.65
CA GLY A 69 -14.98 -7.92 5.23
C GLY A 69 -15.56 -6.92 4.22
N THR A 70 -15.38 -7.16 2.91
CA THR A 70 -15.81 -6.26 1.83
C THR A 70 -16.90 -6.90 0.98
N GLY A 71 -18.15 -6.46 1.14
CA GLY A 71 -19.31 -7.13 0.55
C GLY A 71 -19.28 -7.24 -0.98
N SER A 72 -18.81 -6.22 -1.67
CA SER A 72 -18.83 -6.15 -3.14
C SER A 72 -17.51 -6.52 -3.82
N GLN A 73 -16.48 -6.93 -3.06
CA GLN A 73 -15.18 -7.30 -3.61
C GLN A 73 -15.23 -8.63 -4.35
N VAL A 74 -14.52 -8.68 -5.45
CA VAL A 74 -14.27 -9.90 -6.22
C VAL A 74 -12.78 -10.22 -6.12
N SER A 75 -12.45 -11.41 -5.63
CA SER A 75 -11.07 -11.86 -5.40
C SER A 75 -10.66 -12.96 -6.38
N GLY A 76 -9.37 -13.23 -6.47
CA GLY A 76 -8.75 -14.26 -7.30
C GLY A 76 -7.35 -13.86 -7.76
N PRO A 77 -6.71 -14.59 -8.68
CA PRO A 77 -5.37 -14.27 -9.15
C PRO A 77 -5.24 -12.83 -9.62
N THR A 78 -4.19 -12.13 -9.16
CA THR A 78 -3.85 -10.76 -9.54
C THR A 78 -2.43 -10.71 -10.06
N GLY A 79 -2.10 -9.69 -10.87
CA GLY A 79 -0.77 -9.52 -11.44
C GLY A 79 0.36 -9.61 -10.41
N PRO A 80 0.29 -8.84 -9.31
CA PRO A 80 1.29 -8.90 -8.25
C PRO A 80 1.52 -10.30 -7.67
N MET A 81 0.43 -10.98 -7.33
CA MET A 81 0.50 -12.33 -6.74
C MET A 81 1.09 -13.35 -7.71
N VAL A 82 0.73 -13.23 -8.99
CA VAL A 82 1.20 -14.14 -10.04
C VAL A 82 2.69 -13.96 -10.33
N VAL A 83 3.20 -12.73 -10.34
CA VAL A 83 4.63 -12.45 -10.56
C VAL A 83 5.49 -13.07 -9.46
N VAL A 84 5.10 -12.91 -8.18
CA VAL A 84 5.80 -13.53 -7.05
C VAL A 84 5.72 -15.05 -7.13
N PHE A 85 4.53 -15.57 -7.40
CA PHE A 85 4.33 -17.02 -7.51
C PHE A 85 5.15 -17.63 -8.66
N ALA A 86 5.20 -16.98 -9.83
CA ALA A 86 6.00 -17.44 -10.97
C ALA A 86 7.50 -17.48 -10.65
N GLY A 87 8.01 -16.46 -9.94
CA GLY A 87 9.40 -16.45 -9.47
C GLY A 87 9.69 -17.61 -8.51
N LEU A 88 8.79 -17.88 -7.57
CA LEU A 88 8.88 -19.00 -6.64
C LEU A 88 8.80 -20.35 -7.38
N TYR A 89 7.86 -20.47 -8.33
CA TYR A 89 7.68 -21.68 -9.14
C TYR A 89 8.97 -22.04 -9.88
N ALA A 90 9.60 -21.05 -10.51
CA ALA A 90 10.88 -21.22 -11.18
C ALA A 90 12.03 -21.56 -10.20
N ALA A 91 12.13 -20.87 -9.07
CA ALA A 91 13.18 -21.08 -8.06
C ALA A 91 13.13 -22.47 -7.43
N LEU A 92 11.94 -23.07 -7.28
CA LEU A 92 11.73 -24.40 -6.74
C LEU A 92 11.65 -25.49 -7.82
N GLY A 93 12.05 -25.19 -9.06
CA GLY A 93 12.08 -26.15 -10.18
C GLY A 93 10.69 -26.71 -10.52
N GLY A 94 9.62 -25.96 -10.28
CA GLY A 94 8.26 -26.39 -10.55
C GLY A 94 7.72 -27.48 -9.62
N ASN A 95 8.36 -27.74 -8.47
CA ASN A 95 7.90 -28.76 -7.52
C ASN A 95 6.57 -28.35 -6.87
N PRO A 96 5.43 -28.99 -7.21
CA PRO A 96 4.12 -28.54 -6.75
C PRO A 96 3.97 -28.56 -5.22
N THR A 97 4.51 -29.57 -4.55
CA THR A 97 4.35 -29.74 -3.10
C THR A 97 5.00 -28.63 -2.30
N LEU A 98 6.13 -28.09 -2.77
CA LEU A 98 6.85 -26.98 -2.13
C LEU A 98 6.22 -25.63 -2.49
N VAL A 99 5.90 -25.43 -3.78
CA VAL A 99 5.34 -24.15 -4.25
C VAL A 99 3.98 -23.89 -3.63
N PHE A 100 3.09 -24.89 -3.64
CA PHE A 100 1.76 -24.74 -3.05
C PHE A 100 1.78 -24.74 -1.52
N ALA A 101 2.81 -25.32 -0.88
CA ALA A 101 3.06 -25.14 0.54
C ALA A 101 3.26 -23.66 0.91
N ALA A 102 3.98 -22.89 0.07
CA ALA A 102 4.13 -21.45 0.28
C ALA A 102 2.78 -20.71 0.16
N VAL A 103 1.90 -21.12 -0.75
CA VAL A 103 0.55 -20.53 -0.88
C VAL A 103 -0.30 -20.81 0.35
N VAL A 104 -0.29 -22.05 0.85
CA VAL A 104 -0.99 -22.43 2.10
C VAL A 104 -0.47 -21.60 3.26
N LEU A 105 0.85 -21.51 3.42
CA LEU A 105 1.48 -20.75 4.49
C LEU A 105 1.17 -19.24 4.38
N ALA A 106 1.17 -18.69 3.17
CA ALA A 106 0.77 -17.31 2.91
C ALA A 106 -0.66 -17.05 3.37
N GLY A 107 -1.58 -17.95 3.08
CA GLY A 107 -2.97 -17.88 3.55
C GLY A 107 -3.07 -17.91 5.07
N ILE A 108 -2.33 -18.79 5.73
CA ILE A 108 -2.26 -18.87 7.21
C ILE A 108 -1.70 -17.56 7.79
N LEU A 109 -0.65 -17.00 7.20
CA LEU A 109 -0.08 -15.71 7.64
C LEU A 109 -1.09 -14.56 7.47
N GLN A 110 -1.86 -14.52 6.36
CA GLN A 110 -2.91 -13.52 6.16
C GLN A 110 -4.02 -13.64 7.21
N ILE A 111 -4.43 -14.87 7.59
CA ILE A 111 -5.35 -15.08 8.71
C ILE A 111 -4.74 -14.52 9.99
N GLY A 112 -3.45 -14.81 10.25
CA GLY A 112 -2.71 -14.25 11.39
C GLY A 112 -2.71 -12.72 11.40
N PHE A 113 -2.47 -12.08 10.25
CA PHE A 113 -2.52 -10.60 10.14
C PHE A 113 -3.92 -10.05 10.47
N GLY A 114 -4.99 -10.71 10.04
CA GLY A 114 -6.35 -10.33 10.38
C GLY A 114 -6.66 -10.49 11.87
N VAL A 115 -6.28 -11.62 12.48
CA VAL A 115 -6.47 -11.89 13.91
C VAL A 115 -5.68 -10.92 14.78
N LEU A 116 -4.45 -10.57 14.40
CA LEU A 116 -3.58 -9.60 15.07
C LEU A 116 -3.96 -8.14 14.78
N LYS A 117 -5.03 -7.90 13.99
CA LYS A 117 -5.55 -6.57 13.62
C LYS A 117 -4.54 -5.71 12.86
N PHE A 118 -3.75 -6.32 11.99
CA PHE A 118 -2.78 -5.60 11.15
C PHE A 118 -3.41 -4.88 9.95
N GLY A 119 -4.70 -5.11 9.67
CA GLY A 119 -5.41 -4.47 8.56
C GLY A 119 -5.38 -2.95 8.57
N GLN A 120 -5.27 -2.33 9.76
CA GLN A 120 -5.17 -0.88 9.88
C GLN A 120 -3.81 -0.32 9.43
N TYR A 121 -2.72 -1.10 9.52
CA TYR A 121 -1.37 -0.63 9.21
C TYR A 121 -1.09 -0.55 7.71
N VAL A 122 -1.80 -1.30 6.88
CA VAL A 122 -1.66 -1.23 5.41
C VAL A 122 -2.00 0.17 4.88
N LYS A 123 -2.89 0.90 5.58
CA LYS A 123 -3.23 2.30 5.24
C LYS A 123 -2.08 3.29 5.45
N LEU A 124 -1.01 2.87 6.13
CA LEU A 124 0.17 3.70 6.37
C LEU A 124 1.16 3.69 5.21
N VAL A 125 0.99 2.81 4.22
CA VAL A 125 1.85 2.78 3.03
C VAL A 125 1.55 4.00 2.16
N PRO A 126 2.53 4.89 1.93
CA PRO A 126 2.31 6.10 1.15
C PRO A 126 2.01 5.81 -0.32
N TYR A 127 1.15 6.61 -0.92
CA TYR A 127 0.71 6.43 -2.31
C TYR A 127 1.85 6.35 -3.35
N PRO A 128 2.94 7.16 -3.27
CA PRO A 128 4.06 7.05 -4.21
C PRO A 128 4.72 5.66 -4.22
N VAL A 129 4.82 5.00 -3.05
CA VAL A 129 5.35 3.64 -2.94
C VAL A 129 4.43 2.65 -3.66
N ILE A 130 3.12 2.73 -3.40
CA ILE A 130 2.12 1.88 -4.04
C ILE A 130 2.13 2.07 -5.55
N SER A 131 2.13 3.32 -6.02
CA SER A 131 2.14 3.65 -7.45
C SER A 131 3.41 3.17 -8.16
N GLY A 132 4.59 3.36 -7.53
CA GLY A 132 5.86 2.86 -8.04
C GLY A 132 5.88 1.33 -8.14
N PHE A 133 5.44 0.66 -7.09
CA PHE A 133 5.36 -0.79 -7.00
C PHE A 133 4.39 -1.38 -8.04
N MET A 134 3.15 -0.88 -8.11
CA MET A 134 2.15 -1.35 -9.08
C MET A 134 2.61 -1.09 -10.53
N SER A 135 3.24 0.06 -10.79
CA SER A 135 3.78 0.35 -12.11
C SER A 135 4.95 -0.57 -12.47
N GLY A 136 5.81 -0.89 -11.52
CA GLY A 136 6.88 -1.88 -11.68
C GLY A 136 6.33 -3.27 -12.03
N ILE A 137 5.29 -3.72 -11.33
CA ILE A 137 4.60 -4.99 -11.64
C ILE A 137 4.00 -4.95 -13.05
N GLY A 138 3.36 -3.84 -13.45
CA GLY A 138 2.84 -3.69 -14.80
C GLY A 138 3.94 -3.87 -15.87
N VAL A 139 5.13 -3.31 -15.64
CA VAL A 139 6.29 -3.49 -16.51
C VAL A 139 6.76 -4.95 -16.53
N ILE A 140 6.82 -5.62 -15.37
CA ILE A 140 7.20 -7.05 -15.28
C ILE A 140 6.22 -7.91 -16.07
N ILE A 141 4.91 -7.71 -15.88
CA ILE A 141 3.89 -8.47 -16.61
C ILE A 141 4.09 -8.33 -18.12
N ILE A 142 4.29 -7.10 -18.62
CA ILE A 142 4.54 -6.86 -20.03
C ILE A 142 5.82 -7.59 -20.48
N ALA A 143 6.92 -7.44 -19.74
CA ALA A 143 8.19 -8.06 -20.07
C ALA A 143 8.09 -9.58 -20.24
N LEU A 144 7.42 -10.25 -19.31
CA LEU A 144 7.19 -11.70 -19.33
C LEU A 144 6.38 -12.18 -20.55
N GLN A 145 5.61 -11.29 -21.18
CA GLN A 145 4.79 -11.66 -22.33
C GLN A 145 5.46 -11.36 -23.69
N LEU A 146 6.53 -10.56 -23.72
CA LEU A 146 7.13 -10.11 -24.99
C LEU A 146 7.53 -11.28 -25.89
N SER A 147 8.23 -12.28 -25.38
CA SER A 147 8.63 -13.45 -26.19
C SER A 147 7.43 -14.29 -26.66
N ARG A 148 6.40 -14.42 -25.81
CA ARG A 148 5.16 -15.15 -26.14
C ARG A 148 4.35 -14.49 -27.26
N LEU A 149 4.44 -13.16 -27.43
CA LEU A 149 3.84 -12.47 -28.58
C LEU A 149 4.44 -12.94 -29.91
N PHE A 150 5.71 -13.38 -29.89
CA PHE A 150 6.42 -13.91 -31.07
C PHE A 150 6.31 -15.44 -31.18
N GLY A 151 5.58 -16.10 -30.28
CA GLY A 151 5.36 -17.54 -30.30
C GLY A 151 6.43 -18.37 -29.60
N HIS A 152 7.26 -17.74 -28.75
CA HIS A 152 8.32 -18.39 -27.98
C HIS A 152 8.04 -18.33 -26.48
N GLU A 153 8.38 -19.40 -25.77
CA GLU A 153 8.43 -19.37 -24.31
C GLU A 153 9.75 -18.74 -23.85
N PRO A 154 9.76 -17.84 -22.86
CA PRO A 154 11.00 -17.30 -22.31
C PRO A 154 11.75 -18.36 -21.52
N ASP A 155 13.07 -18.49 -21.74
CA ASP A 155 13.93 -19.36 -20.96
C ASP A 155 14.14 -18.80 -19.55
N GLY A 156 13.64 -19.49 -18.53
CA GLY A 156 13.82 -19.14 -17.13
C GLY A 156 12.76 -18.15 -16.58
N GLY A 157 12.77 -17.99 -15.25
CA GLY A 157 11.85 -17.08 -14.53
C GLY A 157 12.48 -15.71 -14.27
N GLY A 158 11.65 -14.69 -14.21
CA GLY A 158 12.04 -13.33 -13.83
C GLY A 158 12.16 -12.33 -14.98
N THR A 159 12.31 -11.07 -14.61
CA THR A 159 12.21 -9.94 -15.55
C THR A 159 13.43 -9.83 -16.47
N ILE A 160 14.64 -10.04 -15.93
CA ILE A 160 15.90 -9.92 -16.69
C ILE A 160 15.99 -10.99 -17.77
N PRO A 161 15.80 -12.31 -17.46
CA PRO A 161 15.74 -13.35 -18.49
C PRO A 161 14.67 -13.08 -19.55
N ALA A 162 13.49 -12.60 -19.14
CA ALA A 162 12.43 -12.28 -20.07
C ALA A 162 12.85 -11.18 -21.09
N PHE A 163 13.52 -10.12 -20.65
CA PHE A 163 14.04 -9.08 -21.55
C PHE A 163 15.17 -9.58 -22.45
N THR A 164 16.06 -10.43 -21.94
CA THR A 164 17.18 -10.97 -22.73
C THR A 164 16.76 -11.99 -23.77
N ALA A 165 15.61 -12.65 -23.59
CA ALA A 165 15.03 -13.58 -24.56
C ALA A 165 14.36 -12.88 -25.76
N VAL A 166 13.96 -11.62 -25.64
CA VAL A 166 13.24 -10.90 -26.69
C VAL A 166 13.99 -10.81 -28.02
N PRO A 167 15.31 -10.48 -28.08
CA PRO A 167 16.03 -10.43 -29.34
C PRO A 167 15.99 -11.74 -30.13
N GLY A 168 16.13 -12.89 -29.43
CA GLY A 168 16.02 -14.21 -30.03
C GLY A 168 14.63 -14.48 -30.62
N ALA A 169 13.59 -14.17 -29.85
CA ALA A 169 12.19 -14.32 -30.28
C ALA A 169 11.84 -13.44 -31.50
N VAL A 170 12.42 -12.25 -31.57
CA VAL A 170 12.23 -11.33 -32.73
C VAL A 170 12.99 -11.80 -33.97
N MET A 171 14.14 -12.48 -33.82
CA MET A 171 14.93 -12.99 -34.95
C MET A 171 14.31 -14.23 -35.62
N ASP A 172 13.57 -15.04 -34.86
CA ASP A 172 12.89 -16.26 -35.38
C ASP A 172 11.40 -16.25 -34.97
N PRO A 173 10.59 -15.31 -35.50
CA PRO A 173 9.20 -15.17 -35.06
C PRO A 173 8.29 -16.21 -35.70
N ASN A 174 7.38 -16.77 -34.92
CA ASN A 174 6.22 -17.48 -35.46
C ASN A 174 5.21 -16.45 -36.01
N LEU A 175 5.18 -16.26 -37.32
CA LEU A 175 4.36 -15.22 -37.95
C LEU A 175 2.85 -15.37 -37.68
N ILE A 176 2.36 -16.61 -37.48
CA ILE A 176 0.96 -16.85 -37.14
C ILE A 176 0.68 -16.38 -35.71
N ALA A 177 1.57 -16.70 -34.76
CA ALA A 177 1.47 -16.20 -33.39
C ALA A 177 1.53 -14.67 -33.31
N VAL A 178 2.46 -14.04 -34.06
CA VAL A 178 2.55 -12.58 -34.17
C VAL A 178 1.26 -11.97 -34.73
N GLY A 179 0.69 -12.55 -35.77
CA GLY A 179 -0.59 -12.09 -36.35
C GLY A 179 -1.74 -12.15 -35.33
N ILE A 180 -1.86 -13.28 -34.59
CA ILE A 180 -2.86 -13.47 -33.55
C ILE A 180 -2.62 -12.50 -32.39
N ALA A 181 -1.35 -12.32 -31.95
CA ALA A 181 -1.00 -11.37 -30.90
C ALA A 181 -1.35 -9.93 -31.29
N ALA A 182 -0.99 -9.51 -32.49
CA ALA A 182 -1.31 -8.17 -33.01
C ALA A 182 -2.82 -7.93 -33.06
N MET A 183 -3.58 -8.89 -33.60
CA MET A 183 -5.04 -8.83 -33.60
C MET A 183 -5.60 -8.72 -32.18
N THR A 184 -5.12 -9.54 -31.25
CA THR A 184 -5.52 -9.51 -29.84
C THR A 184 -5.25 -8.14 -29.22
N LEU A 185 -4.04 -7.59 -29.41
CA LEU A 185 -3.69 -6.25 -28.92
C LEU A 185 -4.61 -5.19 -29.51
N VAL A 186 -4.87 -5.22 -30.81
CA VAL A 186 -5.83 -4.28 -31.43
C VAL A 186 -7.20 -4.40 -30.77
N ILE A 187 -7.72 -5.61 -30.58
CA ILE A 187 -9.03 -5.80 -29.93
C ILE A 187 -9.02 -5.22 -28.52
N VAL A 188 -8.07 -5.61 -27.65
CA VAL A 188 -8.11 -5.21 -26.23
C VAL A 188 -7.87 -3.72 -26.00
N PHE A 189 -7.12 -3.04 -26.89
CA PHE A 189 -6.86 -1.60 -26.78
C PHE A 189 -7.91 -0.71 -27.45
N THR A 190 -8.57 -1.21 -28.50
CA THR A 190 -9.53 -0.40 -29.29
C THR A 190 -10.98 -0.79 -29.08
N TRP A 191 -11.27 -1.79 -28.22
CA TRP A 191 -12.63 -2.32 -28.02
C TRP A 191 -13.63 -1.20 -27.68
N PRO A 192 -14.70 -1.02 -28.47
CA PRO A 192 -15.62 0.09 -28.27
C PRO A 192 -16.37 0.01 -26.94
N LYS A 193 -16.44 1.12 -26.21
CA LYS A 193 -17.13 1.22 -24.91
C LYS A 193 -18.59 0.77 -24.97
N LYS A 194 -19.25 0.93 -26.12
CA LYS A 194 -20.64 0.48 -26.32
C LYS A 194 -20.77 -1.04 -26.24
N PHE A 195 -19.82 -1.78 -26.80
CA PHE A 195 -19.81 -3.24 -26.76
C PHE A 195 -19.20 -3.76 -25.44
N ALA A 196 -18.32 -3.02 -24.80
CA ALA A 196 -17.69 -3.40 -23.54
C ALA A 196 -18.71 -3.59 -22.39
N ALA A 197 -19.90 -2.99 -22.51
CA ALA A 197 -21.00 -3.19 -21.57
C ALA A 197 -21.63 -4.60 -21.65
N TYR A 198 -21.53 -5.26 -22.81
CA TYR A 198 -22.10 -6.59 -23.05
C TYR A 198 -21.02 -7.68 -23.11
N VAL A 199 -19.93 -7.41 -23.82
CA VAL A 199 -18.80 -8.33 -24.02
C VAL A 199 -17.51 -7.56 -23.74
N PRO A 200 -16.79 -7.89 -22.65
CA PRO A 200 -15.50 -7.26 -22.34
C PRO A 200 -14.45 -7.55 -23.41
N GLY A 201 -13.57 -6.55 -23.67
CA GLY A 201 -12.52 -6.67 -24.68
C GLY A 201 -11.63 -7.92 -24.53
N PRO A 202 -11.15 -8.28 -23.32
CA PRO A 202 -10.38 -9.52 -23.12
C PRO A 202 -11.14 -10.80 -23.49
N LEU A 203 -12.44 -10.86 -23.21
CA LEU A 203 -13.27 -12.01 -23.60
C LEU A 203 -13.48 -12.05 -25.13
N ALA A 204 -13.73 -10.90 -25.76
CA ALA A 204 -13.85 -10.82 -27.21
C ALA A 204 -12.54 -11.26 -27.88
N ALA A 205 -11.38 -10.80 -27.39
CA ALA A 205 -10.08 -11.19 -27.88
C ALA A 205 -9.82 -12.69 -27.70
N LEU A 206 -10.21 -13.27 -26.56
CA LEU A 206 -10.10 -14.70 -26.29
C LEU A 206 -10.90 -15.52 -27.33
N VAL A 207 -12.17 -15.19 -27.50
CA VAL A 207 -13.06 -15.93 -28.40
C VAL A 207 -12.64 -15.76 -29.86
N ILE A 208 -12.41 -14.51 -30.32
CA ILE A 208 -12.03 -14.24 -31.71
C ILE A 208 -10.66 -14.85 -32.02
N GLY A 209 -9.67 -14.67 -31.11
CA GLY A 209 -8.33 -15.20 -31.30
C GLY A 209 -8.29 -16.73 -31.34
N THR A 210 -9.06 -17.40 -30.49
CA THR A 210 -9.19 -18.85 -30.52
C THR A 210 -9.89 -19.33 -31.80
N LEU A 211 -10.97 -18.68 -32.21
CA LEU A 211 -11.63 -19.02 -33.49
C LEU A 211 -10.70 -18.84 -34.68
N VAL A 212 -9.96 -17.74 -34.77
CA VAL A 212 -8.97 -17.52 -35.85
C VAL A 212 -7.90 -18.61 -35.86
N SER A 213 -7.40 -19.02 -34.68
CA SER A 213 -6.40 -20.08 -34.55
C SER A 213 -6.91 -21.45 -35.04
N LEU A 214 -8.20 -21.74 -34.90
CA LEU A 214 -8.79 -22.97 -35.44
C LEU A 214 -8.79 -23.02 -36.98
N PHE A 215 -8.89 -21.85 -37.64
CA PHE A 215 -8.87 -21.76 -39.11
C PHE A 215 -7.44 -21.58 -39.66
N ILE A 216 -6.51 -21.06 -38.84
CA ILE A 216 -5.11 -20.81 -39.24
C ILE A 216 -4.22 -21.54 -38.24
N PRO A 217 -4.01 -22.85 -38.41
CA PRO A 217 -3.18 -23.64 -37.49
C PRO A 217 -1.71 -23.28 -37.59
N GLY A 218 -0.95 -23.45 -36.48
CA GLY A 218 0.50 -23.22 -36.43
C GLY A 218 0.95 -22.27 -35.33
N ALA A 219 0.02 -21.61 -34.61
CA ALA A 219 0.37 -20.94 -33.37
C ALA A 219 0.39 -21.96 -32.22
N PRO A 220 1.34 -21.83 -31.26
CA PRO A 220 1.32 -22.64 -30.04
C PRO A 220 0.03 -22.42 -29.24
N VAL A 221 -0.61 -23.52 -28.83
CA VAL A 221 -1.87 -23.53 -28.05
C VAL A 221 -1.60 -24.15 -26.66
N LEU A 222 -2.52 -23.93 -25.71
CA LEU A 222 -2.42 -24.42 -24.34
C LEU A 222 -2.30 -25.96 -24.22
N GLY A 223 -2.81 -26.69 -25.22
CA GLY A 223 -2.79 -28.14 -25.23
C GLY A 223 -3.78 -28.77 -24.23
N ASP A 224 -3.54 -30.03 -23.85
CA ASP A 224 -4.46 -30.77 -23.00
C ASP A 224 -4.62 -30.14 -21.61
N ILE A 225 -5.85 -29.70 -21.32
CA ILE A 225 -6.22 -29.18 -20.02
C ILE A 225 -6.92 -30.28 -19.24
N PRO A 226 -6.40 -30.70 -18.08
CA PRO A 226 -7.05 -31.69 -17.25
C PRO A 226 -8.48 -31.24 -16.91
N THR A 227 -9.46 -32.07 -17.26
CA THR A 227 -10.86 -31.86 -16.92
C THR A 227 -11.15 -32.63 -15.63
N GLY A 228 -11.77 -31.96 -14.64
CA GLY A 228 -12.13 -32.59 -13.37
C GLY A 228 -11.93 -31.66 -12.18
N LEU A 229 -12.17 -32.20 -11.01
CA LEU A 229 -11.88 -31.51 -9.75
C LEU A 229 -10.35 -31.50 -9.52
N PRO A 230 -9.81 -30.45 -8.92
CA PRO A 230 -8.38 -30.37 -8.65
C PRO A 230 -7.95 -31.43 -7.63
N GLU A 231 -6.76 -31.96 -7.82
CA GLU A 231 -6.19 -32.92 -6.89
C GLU A 231 -5.74 -32.22 -5.60
N PHE A 232 -5.87 -32.92 -4.49
CA PHE A 232 -5.40 -32.43 -3.20
C PHE A 232 -3.87 -32.54 -3.13
N VAL A 233 -3.19 -31.41 -3.00
CA VAL A 233 -1.74 -31.31 -2.87
C VAL A 233 -1.38 -31.24 -1.39
N LEU A 234 -0.77 -32.29 -0.85
CA LEU A 234 -0.24 -32.24 0.52
C LEU A 234 0.99 -31.34 0.55
N PRO A 235 0.95 -30.23 1.31
CA PRO A 235 2.13 -29.39 1.50
C PRO A 235 3.27 -30.21 2.13
N SER A 236 4.44 -30.19 1.52
CA SER A 236 5.64 -30.78 2.10
C SER A 236 6.66 -29.68 2.40
N PHE A 237 7.40 -29.85 3.48
CA PHE A 237 8.46 -28.93 3.89
C PHE A 237 9.78 -29.69 3.95
N SER A 238 10.78 -29.17 3.26
CA SER A 238 12.16 -29.65 3.39
C SER A 238 12.96 -28.60 4.18
N THR A 239 13.85 -29.04 5.05
CA THR A 239 14.74 -28.14 5.81
C THR A 239 15.56 -27.24 4.90
N ASP A 240 15.98 -27.78 3.73
CA ASP A 240 16.83 -27.05 2.79
C ASP A 240 16.09 -25.95 2.03
N THR A 241 14.77 -26.11 1.85
CA THR A 241 13.91 -25.13 1.12
C THR A 241 13.01 -24.32 2.06
N ALA A 242 13.00 -24.63 3.35
CA ALA A 242 12.09 -24.00 4.32
C ALA A 242 12.21 -22.48 4.34
N LEU A 243 13.43 -21.94 4.24
CA LEU A 243 13.64 -20.48 4.25
C LEU A 243 13.05 -19.82 2.99
N VAL A 244 13.27 -20.41 1.82
CA VAL A 244 12.73 -19.90 0.54
C VAL A 244 11.20 -19.94 0.53
N VAL A 245 10.62 -21.04 1.03
CA VAL A 245 9.16 -21.20 1.15
C VAL A 245 8.57 -20.19 2.14
N LEU A 246 9.21 -19.98 3.30
CA LEU A 246 8.76 -19.03 4.32
C LEU A 246 8.85 -17.59 3.82
N GLU A 247 9.95 -17.24 3.17
CA GLU A 247 10.16 -15.92 2.57
C GLU A 247 9.09 -15.62 1.52
N ALA A 248 8.90 -16.53 0.56
CA ALA A 248 7.87 -16.39 -0.47
C ALA A 248 6.45 -16.33 0.11
N ALA A 249 6.16 -17.15 1.13
CA ALA A 249 4.87 -17.12 1.83
C ALA A 249 4.62 -15.78 2.52
N PHE A 250 5.63 -15.22 3.16
CA PHE A 250 5.53 -13.90 3.80
C PHE A 250 5.27 -12.79 2.77
N ILE A 251 5.98 -12.84 1.63
CA ILE A 251 5.78 -11.88 0.53
C ILE A 251 4.35 -11.97 0.00
N LEU A 252 3.90 -13.18 -0.34
CA LEU A 252 2.55 -13.41 -0.84
C LEU A 252 1.50 -12.94 0.17
N ALA A 253 1.71 -13.18 1.47
CA ALA A 253 0.81 -12.73 2.52
C ALA A 253 0.73 -11.20 2.62
N VAL A 254 1.86 -10.52 2.64
CA VAL A 254 1.92 -9.05 2.71
C VAL A 254 1.34 -8.44 1.45
N LEU A 255 1.78 -8.91 0.29
CA LEU A 255 1.35 -8.40 -1.00
C LEU A 255 -0.15 -8.60 -1.24
N GLY A 256 -0.64 -9.81 -0.98
CA GLY A 256 -2.07 -10.12 -1.08
C GLY A 256 -2.92 -9.31 -0.10
N SER A 257 -2.38 -8.99 1.08
CA SER A 257 -3.04 -8.11 2.05
C SER A 257 -3.14 -6.67 1.54
N ILE A 258 -2.06 -6.13 1.01
CA ILE A 258 -2.02 -4.77 0.45
C ILE A 258 -2.99 -4.65 -0.74
N ASP A 259 -2.91 -5.55 -1.71
CA ASP A 259 -3.75 -5.54 -2.92
C ASP A 259 -5.24 -5.67 -2.58
N SER A 260 -5.58 -6.56 -1.63
CA SER A 260 -6.96 -6.76 -1.18
C SER A 260 -7.52 -5.54 -0.45
N LEU A 261 -6.75 -4.92 0.45
CA LEU A 261 -7.22 -3.76 1.20
C LEU A 261 -7.29 -2.49 0.34
N LEU A 262 -6.39 -2.34 -0.65
CA LEU A 262 -6.51 -1.27 -1.64
C LEU A 262 -7.77 -1.43 -2.49
N THR A 263 -8.08 -2.66 -2.90
CA THR A 263 -9.32 -2.97 -3.63
C THR A 263 -10.56 -2.70 -2.77
N SER A 264 -10.50 -3.03 -1.47
CA SER A 264 -11.56 -2.71 -0.50
C SER A 264 -11.83 -1.20 -0.40
N LEU A 265 -10.76 -0.37 -0.40
CA LEU A 265 -10.90 1.09 -0.41
C LEU A 265 -11.57 1.60 -1.70
N VAL A 266 -11.25 1.01 -2.85
CA VAL A 266 -11.92 1.33 -4.13
C VAL A 266 -13.41 0.95 -4.06
N ALA A 267 -13.72 -0.23 -3.53
CA ALA A 267 -15.08 -0.69 -3.33
C ALA A 267 -15.88 0.25 -2.42
N ASP A 268 -15.30 0.64 -1.28
CA ASP A 268 -15.91 1.58 -0.32
C ASP A 268 -16.23 2.94 -0.97
N ASN A 269 -15.27 3.47 -1.74
CA ASN A 269 -15.47 4.75 -2.44
C ASN A 269 -16.60 4.70 -3.45
N MET A 270 -16.78 3.57 -4.14
CA MET A 270 -17.82 3.40 -5.15
C MET A 270 -19.19 3.09 -4.55
N THR A 271 -19.23 2.33 -3.44
CA THR A 271 -20.48 1.89 -2.81
C THR A 271 -20.90 2.75 -1.63
N ARG A 272 -20.01 3.65 -1.17
CA ARG A 272 -20.21 4.48 0.04
C ARG A 272 -20.39 3.64 1.31
N THR A 273 -19.71 2.50 1.37
CA THR A 273 -19.67 1.62 2.53
C THR A 273 -18.31 1.74 3.25
N ARG A 274 -18.16 1.01 4.34
CA ARG A 274 -16.88 0.86 5.06
C ARG A 274 -16.62 -0.62 5.26
N HIS A 275 -15.51 -1.10 4.73
CA HIS A 275 -15.09 -2.48 4.91
C HIS A 275 -14.48 -2.73 6.29
N ASP A 276 -14.49 -3.99 6.70
CA ASP A 276 -13.74 -4.49 7.85
C ASP A 276 -12.40 -5.08 7.36
N SER A 277 -11.32 -4.32 7.54
CA SER A 277 -9.99 -4.66 7.02
C SER A 277 -9.46 -5.98 7.60
N ASP A 278 -9.66 -6.22 8.91
CA ASP A 278 -9.14 -7.42 9.57
C ASP A 278 -9.89 -8.67 9.11
N LYS A 279 -11.21 -8.56 9.00
CA LYS A 279 -12.06 -9.63 8.47
C LYS A 279 -11.78 -9.90 6.99
N GLU A 280 -11.43 -8.87 6.22
CA GLU A 280 -11.02 -9.04 4.82
C GLU A 280 -9.77 -9.90 4.72
N LEU A 281 -8.74 -9.62 5.53
CA LEU A 281 -7.51 -10.41 5.56
C LEU A 281 -7.77 -11.88 5.95
N ILE A 282 -8.66 -12.12 6.91
CA ILE A 282 -9.05 -13.48 7.29
C ILE A 282 -9.71 -14.20 6.10
N GLY A 283 -10.63 -13.55 5.41
CA GLY A 283 -11.32 -14.14 4.25
C GLY A 283 -10.36 -14.46 3.10
N GLN A 284 -9.46 -13.54 2.77
CA GLN A 284 -8.42 -13.73 1.76
C GLN A 284 -7.48 -14.88 2.16
N GLY A 285 -7.07 -14.92 3.42
CA GLY A 285 -6.20 -15.98 3.95
C GLY A 285 -6.85 -17.37 3.89
N ILE A 286 -8.14 -17.50 4.22
CA ILE A 286 -8.89 -18.75 4.07
C ILE A 286 -8.93 -19.17 2.59
N GLY A 287 -9.22 -18.22 1.68
CA GLY A 287 -9.26 -18.49 0.25
C GLY A 287 -7.92 -18.97 -0.28
N ASN A 288 -6.81 -18.31 0.08
CA ASN A 288 -5.46 -18.70 -0.35
C ASN A 288 -5.00 -20.04 0.26
N THR A 289 -5.33 -20.30 1.54
CA THR A 289 -5.03 -21.59 2.17
C THR A 289 -5.70 -22.73 1.40
N ILE A 290 -6.99 -22.61 1.10
CA ILE A 290 -7.73 -23.63 0.36
C ILE A 290 -7.19 -23.73 -1.07
N ALA A 291 -6.93 -22.61 -1.76
CA ALA A 291 -6.38 -22.62 -3.10
C ALA A 291 -5.05 -23.40 -3.15
N GLY A 292 -4.12 -23.12 -2.22
CA GLY A 292 -2.85 -23.84 -2.13
C GLY A 292 -2.99 -25.33 -1.86
N MET A 293 -3.96 -25.75 -1.04
CA MET A 293 -4.23 -27.18 -0.77
C MET A 293 -4.76 -27.93 -2.01
N PHE A 294 -5.31 -27.23 -2.98
CA PHE A 294 -5.83 -27.80 -4.22
C PHE A 294 -5.00 -27.43 -5.46
N GLY A 295 -3.72 -27.12 -5.28
CA GLY A 295 -2.82 -26.86 -6.41
C GLY A 295 -3.20 -25.64 -7.25
N ALA A 296 -3.87 -24.68 -6.66
CA ALA A 296 -4.30 -23.45 -7.31
C ALA A 296 -3.40 -22.27 -6.94
N ILE A 297 -3.21 -21.34 -7.90
CA ILE A 297 -2.37 -20.16 -7.66
C ILE A 297 -3.03 -19.18 -6.68
N PRO A 298 -2.22 -18.42 -5.92
CA PRO A 298 -2.75 -17.48 -4.94
C PRO A 298 -3.45 -16.29 -5.60
N GLY A 299 -4.33 -15.67 -4.82
CA GLY A 299 -5.07 -14.49 -5.26
C GLY A 299 -5.17 -13.42 -4.19
N ALA A 300 -5.77 -12.31 -4.59
CA ALA A 300 -6.07 -11.15 -3.76
C ALA A 300 -7.35 -10.47 -4.26
N GLY A 301 -7.75 -9.37 -3.64
CA GLY A 301 -8.83 -8.52 -4.14
C GLY A 301 -8.49 -7.96 -5.52
N ALA A 302 -9.33 -8.22 -6.51
CA ALA A 302 -9.09 -7.82 -7.89
C ALA A 302 -9.84 -6.53 -8.24
N THR A 303 -9.14 -5.41 -8.26
CA THR A 303 -9.73 -4.06 -8.43
C THR A 303 -10.60 -3.96 -9.68
N MET A 304 -10.11 -4.38 -10.86
CA MET A 304 -10.88 -4.28 -12.11
C MET A 304 -12.16 -5.12 -12.06
N ARG A 305 -12.08 -6.35 -11.55
CA ARG A 305 -13.24 -7.24 -11.40
C ARG A 305 -14.24 -6.69 -10.39
N THR A 306 -13.76 -6.14 -9.29
CA THR A 306 -14.57 -5.47 -8.26
C THR A 306 -15.31 -4.25 -8.83
N VAL A 307 -14.64 -3.40 -9.60
CA VAL A 307 -15.26 -2.24 -10.27
C VAL A 307 -16.36 -2.69 -11.24
N ILE A 308 -16.12 -3.73 -12.03
CA ILE A 308 -17.10 -4.28 -12.96
C ILE A 308 -18.30 -4.85 -12.20
N ASN A 309 -18.06 -5.65 -11.16
CA ASN A 309 -19.08 -6.18 -10.28
C ASN A 309 -20.01 -5.08 -9.75
N ILE A 310 -19.42 -4.03 -9.16
CA ILE A 310 -20.16 -2.90 -8.57
C ILE A 310 -20.96 -2.13 -9.64
N ARG A 311 -20.36 -1.87 -10.81
CA ARG A 311 -21.04 -1.18 -11.93
C ARG A 311 -22.19 -2.00 -12.51
N SER A 312 -22.09 -3.33 -12.45
CA SER A 312 -23.14 -4.25 -12.89
C SER A 312 -24.20 -4.53 -11.83
N GLY A 313 -24.09 -3.90 -10.66
CA GLY A 313 -25.12 -3.95 -9.61
C GLY A 313 -24.74 -4.77 -8.38
N GLY A 314 -23.58 -5.42 -8.34
CA GLY A 314 -23.10 -6.18 -7.17
C GLY A 314 -22.85 -5.29 -5.96
N ARG A 315 -23.37 -5.70 -4.80
CA ARG A 315 -23.25 -4.94 -3.54
C ARG A 315 -22.92 -5.84 -2.35
N THR A 316 -23.31 -7.10 -2.39
CA THR A 316 -23.15 -8.02 -1.26
C THR A 316 -22.19 -9.16 -1.59
N LYS A 317 -21.86 -9.96 -0.58
CA LYS A 317 -21.01 -11.16 -0.70
C LYS A 317 -21.48 -12.14 -1.75
N ILE A 318 -22.81 -12.16 -2.00
CA ILE A 318 -23.42 -13.04 -2.98
C ILE A 318 -22.82 -12.79 -4.37
N SER A 319 -22.50 -11.55 -4.72
CA SER A 319 -21.93 -11.24 -6.03
C SER A 319 -20.54 -11.87 -6.24
N GLY A 320 -19.66 -11.82 -5.23
CA GLY A 320 -18.36 -12.49 -5.29
C GLY A 320 -18.46 -14.02 -5.30
N MET A 321 -19.40 -14.59 -4.53
CA MET A 321 -19.70 -16.04 -4.58
C MET A 321 -20.26 -16.45 -5.94
N THR A 322 -21.17 -15.65 -6.52
CA THR A 322 -21.73 -15.90 -7.87
C THR A 322 -20.62 -15.88 -8.93
N HIS A 323 -19.68 -14.93 -8.86
CA HIS A 323 -18.51 -14.90 -9.73
C HIS A 323 -17.75 -16.23 -9.72
N ALA A 324 -17.46 -16.77 -8.54
CA ALA A 324 -16.74 -18.05 -8.41
C ALA A 324 -17.56 -19.24 -8.94
N MET A 325 -18.86 -19.25 -8.66
CA MET A 325 -19.75 -20.31 -9.16
C MET A 325 -19.92 -20.29 -10.69
N VAL A 326 -19.92 -19.12 -11.32
CA VAL A 326 -19.91 -18.98 -12.79
C VAL A 326 -18.63 -19.56 -13.36
N LEU A 327 -17.46 -19.25 -12.79
CA LEU A 327 -16.19 -19.84 -13.23
C LEU A 327 -16.19 -21.36 -13.04
N LEU A 328 -16.70 -21.86 -11.92
CA LEU A 328 -16.84 -23.30 -11.68
C LEU A 328 -17.70 -23.96 -12.74
N ALA A 329 -18.85 -23.39 -13.08
CA ALA A 329 -19.72 -23.90 -14.12
C ALA A 329 -18.98 -23.93 -15.49
N ILE A 330 -18.20 -22.91 -15.81
CA ILE A 330 -17.41 -22.83 -17.05
C ILE A 330 -16.33 -23.93 -17.07
N VAL A 331 -15.58 -24.12 -15.99
CA VAL A 331 -14.52 -25.15 -15.91
C VAL A 331 -15.08 -26.54 -16.16
N LEU A 332 -16.19 -26.85 -15.50
CA LEU A 332 -16.81 -28.17 -15.62
C LEU A 332 -17.45 -28.43 -16.99
N SER A 333 -17.80 -27.37 -17.75
CA SER A 333 -18.53 -27.50 -19.03
C SER A 333 -17.64 -27.27 -20.26
N LEU A 334 -16.65 -26.39 -20.20
CA LEU A 334 -15.92 -25.89 -21.36
C LEU A 334 -14.42 -26.24 -21.37
N GLY A 335 -13.96 -27.12 -20.48
CA GLY A 335 -12.55 -27.52 -20.41
C GLY A 335 -11.91 -27.90 -21.76
N PRO A 336 -12.54 -28.74 -22.60
CA PRO A 336 -11.99 -29.12 -23.89
C PRO A 336 -11.84 -27.98 -24.90
N LEU A 337 -12.65 -26.92 -24.79
CA LEU A 337 -12.52 -25.74 -25.65
C LEU A 337 -11.33 -24.86 -25.26
N ALA A 338 -10.94 -24.85 -24.00
CA ALA A 338 -9.84 -24.06 -23.52
C ALA A 338 -8.47 -24.59 -24.00
N SER A 339 -8.36 -25.88 -24.35
CA SER A 339 -7.13 -26.49 -24.89
C SER A 339 -6.68 -25.86 -26.22
N GLN A 340 -7.60 -25.27 -26.96
CA GLN A 340 -7.35 -24.66 -28.27
C GLN A 340 -6.96 -23.17 -28.21
N ILE A 341 -6.87 -22.59 -27.02
CA ILE A 341 -6.54 -21.19 -26.83
C ILE A 341 -5.05 -20.96 -27.13
N PRO A 342 -4.69 -20.06 -28.05
CA PRO A 342 -3.28 -19.75 -28.35
C PRO A 342 -2.61 -18.98 -27.20
N HIS A 343 -1.34 -19.32 -26.89
CA HIS A 343 -0.53 -18.55 -25.94
C HIS A 343 -0.42 -17.08 -26.31
N ALA A 344 -0.34 -16.77 -27.63
CA ALA A 344 -0.29 -15.41 -28.15
C ALA A 344 -1.53 -14.56 -27.80
N VAL A 345 -2.72 -15.17 -27.68
CA VAL A 345 -3.94 -14.49 -27.24
C VAL A 345 -3.83 -14.11 -25.77
N LEU A 346 -3.42 -15.05 -24.90
CA LEU A 346 -3.27 -14.81 -23.47
C LEU A 346 -2.17 -13.77 -23.21
N ALA A 347 -1.06 -13.83 -23.97
CA ALA A 347 0.01 -12.84 -23.90
C ALA A 347 -0.49 -11.43 -24.27
N GLY A 348 -1.24 -11.28 -25.35
CA GLY A 348 -1.84 -9.99 -25.73
C GLY A 348 -2.80 -9.42 -24.68
N ILE A 349 -3.60 -10.27 -24.04
CA ILE A 349 -4.47 -9.90 -22.93
C ILE A 349 -3.64 -9.43 -21.73
N LEU A 350 -2.58 -10.17 -21.37
CA LEU A 350 -1.72 -9.82 -20.22
C LEU A 350 -0.90 -8.55 -20.46
N VAL A 351 -0.47 -8.26 -21.70
CA VAL A 351 0.14 -6.97 -22.03
C VAL A 351 -0.82 -5.81 -21.72
N LYS A 352 -2.10 -5.96 -22.07
CA LYS A 352 -3.13 -4.97 -21.71
C LYS A 352 -3.30 -4.85 -20.20
N VAL A 353 -3.31 -5.97 -19.48
CA VAL A 353 -3.40 -5.99 -18.01
C VAL A 353 -2.19 -5.29 -17.39
N GLY A 354 -0.98 -5.59 -17.86
CA GLY A 354 0.24 -4.91 -17.41
C GLY A 354 0.17 -3.40 -17.64
N PHE A 355 -0.29 -2.97 -18.82
CA PHE A 355 -0.49 -1.56 -19.13
C PHE A 355 -1.52 -0.89 -18.20
N ASP A 356 -2.63 -1.57 -17.90
CA ASP A 356 -3.68 -1.07 -17.00
C ASP A 356 -3.23 -1.07 -15.53
N THR A 357 -2.23 -1.87 -15.17
CA THR A 357 -1.65 -1.92 -13.83
C THR A 357 -0.70 -0.74 -13.60
N ILE A 358 -0.07 -0.20 -14.65
CA ILE A 358 0.77 1.00 -14.57
C ILE A 358 -0.11 2.21 -14.20
N ASP A 359 0.25 2.90 -13.12
CA ASP A 359 -0.46 4.11 -12.68
C ASP A 359 -0.11 5.33 -13.54
N MET A 360 -0.55 5.28 -14.80
CA MET A 360 -0.33 6.37 -15.77
C MET A 360 -0.96 7.69 -15.31
N SER A 361 -1.98 7.63 -14.46
CA SER A 361 -2.67 8.81 -13.95
C SER A 361 -1.80 9.60 -12.97
N TYR A 362 -1.08 8.91 -12.12
CA TYR A 362 -0.12 9.51 -11.20
C TYR A 362 1.19 9.88 -11.90
N ILE A 363 1.77 8.99 -12.72
CA ILE A 363 3.01 9.23 -13.47
C ILE A 363 2.95 10.55 -14.23
N LYS A 364 1.86 10.82 -14.96
CA LYS A 364 1.66 12.07 -15.72
C LYS A 364 1.61 13.33 -14.84
N ARG A 365 1.29 13.20 -13.55
CA ARG A 365 1.12 14.32 -12.61
C ARG A 365 2.18 14.37 -11.52
N ALA A 366 2.97 13.30 -11.36
CA ALA A 366 3.95 13.16 -10.29
C ALA A 366 4.99 14.30 -10.26
N HIS A 367 5.34 14.85 -11.44
CA HIS A 367 6.24 16.00 -11.55
C HIS A 367 5.69 17.32 -10.96
N LYS A 368 4.37 17.40 -10.70
CA LYS A 368 3.71 18.55 -10.07
C LYS A 368 3.68 18.45 -8.56
N GLY A 369 3.94 17.27 -8.01
CA GLY A 369 4.03 17.01 -6.57
C GLY A 369 5.42 17.28 -5.99
N PRO A 370 5.62 16.96 -4.71
CA PRO A 370 6.92 17.03 -4.07
C PRO A 370 7.96 16.20 -4.82
N ARG A 371 9.16 16.75 -5.03
CA ARG A 371 10.24 16.03 -5.75
C ARG A 371 10.64 14.72 -5.07
N TRP A 372 10.49 14.67 -3.75
CA TRP A 372 10.77 13.47 -2.97
C TRP A 372 9.81 12.32 -3.30
N ASP A 373 8.52 12.60 -3.42
CA ASP A 373 7.51 11.61 -3.77
C ASP A 373 7.75 11.02 -5.16
N LEU A 374 8.15 11.86 -6.12
CA LEU A 374 8.55 11.40 -7.46
C LEU A 374 9.81 10.51 -7.39
N ALA A 375 10.84 10.93 -6.64
CA ALA A 375 12.06 10.15 -6.49
C ALA A 375 11.78 8.78 -5.84
N LEU A 376 10.92 8.76 -4.82
CA LEU A 376 10.50 7.54 -4.13
C LEU A 376 9.73 6.60 -5.06
N MET A 377 8.79 7.11 -5.84
CA MET A 377 8.05 6.34 -6.83
C MET A 377 8.99 5.71 -7.88
N VAL A 378 9.92 6.49 -8.45
CA VAL A 378 10.87 6.01 -9.45
C VAL A 378 11.82 4.96 -8.86
N LEU A 379 12.30 5.19 -7.64
CA LEU A 379 13.16 4.24 -6.93
C LEU A 379 12.44 2.90 -6.70
N VAL A 380 11.22 2.94 -6.17
CA VAL A 380 10.42 1.74 -5.91
C VAL A 380 10.11 1.00 -7.22
N LEU A 381 9.74 1.72 -8.28
CA LEU A 381 9.55 1.13 -9.60
C LEU A 381 10.82 0.43 -10.10
N GLY A 382 11.97 1.10 -10.02
CA GLY A 382 13.25 0.53 -10.43
C GLY A 382 13.64 -0.70 -9.63
N LEU A 383 13.51 -0.66 -8.30
CA LEU A 383 13.77 -1.81 -7.43
C LEU A 383 12.82 -2.98 -7.74
N THR A 384 11.53 -2.70 -7.97
CA THR A 384 10.54 -3.72 -8.32
C THR A 384 10.92 -4.47 -9.60
N VAL A 385 11.38 -3.75 -10.64
CA VAL A 385 11.67 -4.33 -11.96
C VAL A 385 13.02 -5.04 -12.00
N PHE A 386 14.06 -4.48 -11.36
CA PHE A 386 15.45 -4.90 -11.55
C PHE A 386 16.08 -5.63 -10.36
N VAL A 387 15.46 -5.57 -9.17
CA VAL A 387 15.97 -6.24 -7.98
C VAL A 387 14.98 -7.31 -7.54
N ASP A 388 14.05 -6.95 -6.70
CA ASP A 388 12.95 -7.83 -6.26
C ASP A 388 11.81 -7.01 -5.63
N LEU A 389 10.64 -7.64 -5.51
CA LEU A 389 9.42 -6.99 -5.04
C LEU A 389 9.45 -6.68 -3.53
N ILE A 390 10.14 -7.50 -2.73
CA ILE A 390 10.19 -7.32 -1.26
C ILE A 390 11.05 -6.12 -0.93
N THR A 391 12.27 -6.13 -1.44
CA THR A 391 13.22 -5.05 -1.26
C THR A 391 12.61 -3.72 -1.71
N ALA A 392 11.89 -3.72 -2.84
CA ALA A 392 11.21 -2.53 -3.35
C ALA A 392 10.20 -1.96 -2.34
N VAL A 393 9.31 -2.81 -1.80
CA VAL A 393 8.29 -2.36 -0.84
C VAL A 393 8.94 -1.98 0.49
N ALA A 394 9.86 -2.80 1.01
CA ALA A 394 10.51 -2.53 2.30
C ALA A 394 11.30 -1.21 2.26
N VAL A 395 12.16 -1.03 1.26
CA VAL A 395 12.93 0.20 1.06
C VAL A 395 11.99 1.39 0.85
N GLY A 396 10.95 1.23 0.04
CA GLY A 396 9.95 2.25 -0.23
C GLY A 396 9.26 2.74 1.04
N VAL A 397 8.77 1.82 1.88
CA VAL A 397 8.07 2.15 3.14
C VAL A 397 9.03 2.79 4.14
N ILE A 398 10.25 2.24 4.30
CA ILE A 398 11.25 2.80 5.22
C ILE A 398 11.63 4.23 4.81
N LEU A 399 11.96 4.46 3.54
CA LEU A 399 12.34 5.79 3.06
C LEU A 399 11.18 6.79 3.15
N ALA A 400 9.96 6.36 2.87
CA ALA A 400 8.78 7.20 3.02
C ALA A 400 8.53 7.58 4.48
N ALA A 401 8.68 6.63 5.41
CA ALA A 401 8.56 6.90 6.84
C ALA A 401 9.65 7.88 7.32
N LEU A 402 10.91 7.68 6.89
CA LEU A 402 12.01 8.60 7.22
C LEU A 402 11.78 10.00 6.64
N ALA A 403 11.30 10.11 5.40
CA ALA A 403 10.97 11.39 4.78
C ALA A 403 9.84 12.11 5.51
N PHE A 404 8.81 11.36 5.95
CA PHE A 404 7.71 11.91 6.73
C PHE A 404 8.17 12.41 8.10
N ILE A 405 9.00 11.63 8.80
CA ILE A 405 9.58 12.02 10.09
C ILE A 405 10.43 13.29 9.94
N LYS A 406 11.29 13.34 8.89
CA LYS A 406 12.09 14.52 8.61
C LYS A 406 11.22 15.75 8.35
N LYS A 407 10.20 15.61 7.50
CA LYS A 407 9.27 16.71 7.22
C LYS A 407 8.55 17.18 8.49
N LEU A 408 8.13 16.25 9.34
CA LEU A 408 7.49 16.60 10.61
C LEU A 408 8.46 17.36 11.53
N ALA A 409 9.73 16.94 11.58
CA ALA A 409 10.78 17.63 12.33
C ALA A 409 11.03 19.05 11.80
N ASP A 410 11.16 19.21 10.48
CA ASP A 410 11.36 20.50 9.83
C ASP A 410 10.17 21.44 10.11
N ASP A 411 8.93 20.92 10.01
CA ASP A 411 7.71 21.68 10.30
C ASP A 411 7.61 22.07 11.80
N GLN A 412 8.05 21.19 12.71
CA GLN A 412 8.11 21.49 14.15
C GLN A 412 9.09 22.62 14.44
N ILE A 413 10.31 22.58 13.91
CA ILE A 413 11.31 23.62 14.10
C ILE A 413 10.84 24.95 13.47
N ALA A 414 10.24 24.89 12.28
CA ALA A 414 9.65 26.06 11.64
C ALA A 414 8.47 26.66 12.42
N SER A 415 7.80 25.86 13.25
CA SER A 415 6.72 26.30 14.13
C SER A 415 7.19 26.94 15.43
N VAL A 416 8.48 26.83 15.77
CA VAL A 416 9.07 27.52 16.92
C VAL A 416 9.16 29.02 16.59
N GLN A 417 8.31 29.78 17.25
CA GLN A 417 8.28 31.23 17.10
C GLN A 417 9.14 31.86 18.17
N HIS A 418 9.86 32.91 17.84
CA HIS A 418 10.68 33.67 18.76
C HIS A 418 10.29 35.15 18.71
N ASP A 419 10.58 35.87 19.77
CA ASP A 419 10.15 37.26 20.03
C ASP A 419 8.64 37.36 20.34
N ALA A 420 7.86 38.14 19.61
CA ALA A 420 6.42 38.29 19.83
C ALA A 420 5.62 37.41 18.86
N PRO A 421 5.16 36.21 19.28
CA PRO A 421 4.32 35.36 18.44
C PRO A 421 3.04 36.09 17.96
N PRO A 422 2.49 35.78 16.78
CA PRO A 422 1.28 36.42 16.25
C PRO A 422 0.05 36.36 17.15
N GLN A 423 0.03 35.43 18.10
CA GLN A 423 -1.06 35.23 19.06
C GLN A 423 -0.81 35.97 20.40
N SER A 424 0.28 36.75 20.52
CA SER A 424 0.56 37.50 21.74
C SER A 424 -0.46 38.63 21.93
N SER A 425 -0.91 38.83 23.17
CA SER A 425 -1.74 39.94 23.53
C SER A 425 -0.98 41.28 23.42
N GLU A 426 -1.67 42.40 23.28
CA GLU A 426 -1.02 43.72 23.26
C GLU A 426 -0.18 43.95 24.53
N GLU A 427 -0.64 43.40 25.66
CA GLU A 427 0.08 43.45 26.95
C GLU A 427 1.38 42.69 26.91
N GLU A 428 1.40 41.47 26.34
CA GLU A 428 2.60 40.64 26.19
C GLU A 428 3.62 41.28 25.24
N VAL A 429 3.15 41.87 24.13
CA VAL A 429 4.00 42.60 23.20
C VAL A 429 4.62 43.82 23.88
N THR A 430 3.87 44.54 24.71
CA THR A 430 4.33 45.66 25.47
C THR A 430 5.38 45.23 26.51
N LEU A 431 5.17 44.14 27.23
CA LEU A 431 6.14 43.57 28.19
C LEU A 431 7.45 43.19 27.51
N LEU A 432 7.37 42.45 26.39
CA LEU A 432 8.58 42.08 25.60
C LEU A 432 9.34 43.31 25.11
N SER A 433 8.66 44.35 24.62
CA SER A 433 9.30 45.58 24.17
C SER A 433 10.00 46.30 25.32
N ARG A 434 9.44 46.32 26.53
CA ARG A 434 10.05 46.88 27.73
C ARG A 434 11.29 46.12 28.21
N CYS A 435 11.40 44.82 27.90
CA CYS A 435 12.59 44.03 28.20
C CYS A 435 13.79 44.39 27.31
N GLY A 436 13.63 45.23 26.27
CA GLY A 436 14.74 45.78 25.47
C GLY A 436 15.59 44.75 24.75
N GLY A 437 15.04 43.58 24.40
CA GLY A 437 15.76 42.48 23.74
C GLY A 437 16.63 41.63 24.68
N ARG A 438 16.51 41.81 26.00
CA ARG A 438 17.20 40.99 27.03
C ARG A 438 16.42 39.72 27.41
N VAL A 439 15.16 39.62 27.02
CA VAL A 439 14.28 38.45 27.16
C VAL A 439 13.96 37.89 25.77
N MET A 440 14.11 36.58 25.57
CA MET A 440 13.69 35.92 24.36
C MET A 440 12.65 34.84 24.67
N LEU A 441 11.53 34.93 24.02
CA LEU A 441 10.42 33.96 24.16
C LEU A 441 10.51 32.94 23.00
N PHE A 442 10.50 31.66 23.35
CA PHE A 442 10.36 30.55 22.41
C PHE A 442 9.00 29.88 22.61
N ASP A 443 8.09 30.11 21.69
CA ASP A 443 6.76 29.50 21.68
C ASP A 443 6.80 28.21 20.84
N PHE A 444 6.78 27.06 21.51
CA PHE A 444 6.81 25.74 20.88
C PHE A 444 5.43 25.35 20.35
N GLY A 445 5.34 24.97 19.07
CA GLY A 445 4.12 24.56 18.42
C GLY A 445 4.06 23.06 18.09
N GLY A 446 2.98 22.40 18.50
CA GLY A 446 2.76 20.97 18.21
C GLY A 446 3.54 20.02 19.13
N PRO A 447 3.46 18.69 18.86
CA PRO A 447 4.13 17.70 19.70
C PRO A 447 5.66 17.81 19.63
N LEU A 448 6.35 17.79 20.75
CA LEU A 448 7.81 17.76 20.77
C LEU A 448 8.31 16.31 20.81
N SER A 449 9.03 15.91 19.75
CA SER A 449 9.47 14.53 19.58
C SER A 449 10.91 14.43 19.06
N PHE A 450 11.45 13.22 19.03
CA PHE A 450 12.84 12.93 18.63
C PHE A 450 13.23 13.56 17.31
N GLY A 451 12.31 13.74 16.36
CA GLY A 451 12.60 14.34 15.07
C GLY A 451 13.10 15.77 15.15
N ALA A 452 12.50 16.59 16.04
CA ALA A 452 12.90 17.99 16.25
C ALA A 452 13.94 18.16 17.37
N ALA A 453 14.06 17.20 18.28
CA ALA A 453 14.87 17.31 19.49
C ALA A 453 16.34 17.63 19.19
N ALA A 454 16.93 17.01 18.15
CA ALA A 454 18.33 17.21 17.79
C ALA A 454 18.65 18.67 17.41
N ASP A 455 17.71 19.33 16.74
CA ASP A 455 17.91 20.69 16.22
C ASP A 455 17.34 21.77 17.15
N LEU A 456 16.48 21.39 18.10
CA LEU A 456 15.80 22.31 19.01
C LEU A 456 16.79 23.08 19.89
N GLY A 457 17.72 22.37 20.54
CA GLY A 457 18.75 22.97 21.37
C GLY A 457 19.64 23.93 20.57
N HIS A 458 20.05 23.50 19.36
CA HIS A 458 20.84 24.35 18.46
C HIS A 458 20.05 25.60 18.02
N HIS A 459 18.75 25.44 17.71
CA HIS A 459 17.89 26.56 17.31
C HIS A 459 17.77 27.60 18.43
N VAL A 460 17.48 27.18 19.65
CA VAL A 460 17.39 28.07 20.82
C VAL A 460 18.73 28.76 21.06
N ARG A 461 19.86 28.03 21.09
CA ARG A 461 21.21 28.57 21.29
C ARG A 461 21.58 29.60 20.23
N SER A 462 21.31 29.30 18.96
CA SER A 462 21.67 30.18 17.84
C SER A 462 20.89 31.50 17.83
N LYS A 463 19.68 31.50 18.40
CA LYS A 463 18.81 32.69 18.48
C LYS A 463 19.04 33.48 19.76
N ALA A 464 19.29 32.81 20.88
CA ALA A 464 19.55 33.46 22.17
C ALA A 464 20.98 34.08 22.21
N GLY A 465 21.19 35.14 21.43
CA GLY A 465 22.47 35.86 21.37
C GLY A 465 22.94 36.45 22.73
N ASP A 466 24.12 37.06 22.74
CA ASP A 466 24.79 37.54 23.98
C ASP A 466 24.00 38.58 24.77
N LYS A 467 23.07 39.30 24.13
CA LYS A 467 22.22 40.31 24.79
C LYS A 467 21.08 39.68 25.61
N VAL A 468 20.72 38.40 25.32
CA VAL A 468 19.61 37.71 26.00
C VAL A 468 20.10 37.22 27.35
N GLU A 469 19.42 37.64 28.42
CA GLU A 469 19.69 37.23 29.78
C GLU A 469 18.68 36.22 30.31
N ILE A 470 17.44 36.24 29.76
CA ILE A 470 16.37 35.35 30.18
C ILE A 470 15.75 34.69 28.93
N ILE A 471 15.66 33.36 28.97
CA ILE A 471 14.99 32.54 27.94
C ILE A 471 13.65 32.05 28.52
N VAL A 472 12.55 32.37 27.84
CA VAL A 472 11.22 31.89 28.20
C VAL A 472 10.81 30.79 27.25
N LEU A 473 10.61 29.56 27.74
CA LEU A 473 10.15 28.40 27.00
C LEU A 473 8.65 28.21 27.21
N ASP A 474 7.86 28.40 26.16
CA ASP A 474 6.41 28.32 26.22
C ASP A 474 5.90 27.01 25.61
N PHE A 475 5.25 26.20 26.43
CA PHE A 475 4.69 24.89 26.09
C PHE A 475 3.16 24.91 25.92
N ALA A 476 2.52 26.10 25.87
CA ALA A 476 1.07 26.21 25.81
C ALA A 476 0.43 25.48 24.63
N ARG A 477 1.17 25.32 23.53
CA ARG A 477 0.73 24.61 22.31
C ARG A 477 1.36 23.22 22.15
N VAL A 478 2.02 22.70 23.19
CA VAL A 478 2.66 21.38 23.19
C VAL A 478 1.71 20.34 23.81
N PRO A 479 1.10 19.44 23.01
CA PRO A 479 0.18 18.45 23.55
C PRO A 479 0.90 17.31 24.27
N PHE A 480 2.11 16.93 23.85
CA PHE A 480 2.94 15.94 24.53
C PHE A 480 4.44 16.16 24.21
N ILE A 481 5.29 15.55 25.04
CA ILE A 481 6.75 15.56 24.89
C ILE A 481 7.29 14.14 25.06
N ASP A 482 8.22 13.72 24.17
CA ASP A 482 8.91 12.43 24.30
C ASP A 482 10.27 12.56 25.02
N VAL A 483 10.91 11.41 25.30
CA VAL A 483 12.18 11.36 26.05
C VAL A 483 13.30 12.13 25.32
N SER A 484 13.33 12.10 23.98
CA SER A 484 14.35 12.81 23.22
C SER A 484 14.20 14.32 23.32
N ALA A 485 12.96 14.81 23.31
CA ALA A 485 12.68 16.23 23.47
C ALA A 485 12.90 16.69 24.93
N VAL A 486 12.65 15.82 25.92
CA VAL A 486 13.07 16.10 27.32
C VAL A 486 14.57 16.36 27.40
N ARG A 487 15.38 15.49 26.77
CA ARG A 487 16.84 15.68 26.70
C ARG A 487 17.24 16.98 26.00
N ALA A 488 16.53 17.38 24.95
CA ALA A 488 16.79 18.68 24.31
C ALA A 488 16.47 19.86 25.25
N VAL A 489 15.41 19.76 26.04
CA VAL A 489 15.07 20.76 27.06
C VAL A 489 16.14 20.80 28.15
N GLU A 490 16.63 19.67 28.66
CA GLU A 490 17.75 19.61 29.60
C GLU A 490 18.99 20.33 29.04
N THR A 491 19.35 20.01 27.79
CA THR A 491 20.51 20.67 27.13
C THR A 491 20.30 22.18 26.97
N ILE A 492 19.06 22.64 26.68
CA ILE A 492 18.77 24.08 26.63
C ILE A 492 18.98 24.74 27.99
N ILE A 493 18.59 24.08 29.08
CA ILE A 493 18.76 24.60 30.44
C ILE A 493 20.25 24.66 30.80
N GLU A 494 21.01 23.58 30.56
CA GLU A 494 22.45 23.49 30.81
C GLU A 494 23.21 24.57 30.03
N ASP A 495 22.97 24.70 28.72
CA ASP A 495 23.59 25.73 27.87
C ASP A 495 23.29 27.15 28.33
N ALA A 496 22.03 27.39 28.76
CA ALA A 496 21.63 28.70 29.28
C ALA A 496 22.33 29.00 30.62
N HIS A 497 22.40 28.01 31.51
CA HIS A 497 23.05 28.11 32.81
C HIS A 497 24.54 28.42 32.63
N ASP A 498 25.24 27.69 31.77
CA ASP A 498 26.68 27.90 31.47
C ASP A 498 26.93 29.27 30.84
N ALA A 499 25.98 29.81 30.08
CA ALA A 499 26.02 31.16 29.55
C ALA A 499 25.54 32.25 30.52
N GLY A 500 25.23 31.90 31.78
CA GLY A 500 24.76 32.84 32.83
C GLY A 500 23.35 33.39 32.58
N LYS A 501 22.52 32.69 31.82
CA LYS A 501 21.13 33.06 31.46
C LYS A 501 20.14 32.32 32.34
N ASP A 502 19.05 32.97 32.68
CA ASP A 502 17.92 32.35 33.38
C ASP A 502 16.96 31.70 32.40
N VAL A 503 16.37 30.51 32.74
CA VAL A 503 15.36 29.83 31.94
C VAL A 503 14.01 29.82 32.69
N TYR A 504 12.97 30.29 32.02
CA TYR A 504 11.60 30.33 32.55
C TYR A 504 10.70 29.40 31.74
N PHE A 505 9.80 28.67 32.40
CA PHE A 505 8.86 27.76 31.79
C PHE A 505 7.45 28.32 31.92
N THR A 506 6.65 28.22 30.84
CA THR A 506 5.25 28.65 30.87
C THR A 506 4.35 27.76 30.05
N GLY A 507 3.05 27.72 30.43
CA GLY A 507 1.99 27.09 29.64
C GLY A 507 2.05 25.57 29.58
N MET A 508 2.78 24.89 30.46
CA MET A 508 2.87 23.44 30.47
C MET A 508 1.51 22.80 30.83
N SER A 509 1.09 21.79 30.07
CA SER A 509 0.00 20.90 30.43
C SER A 509 0.43 19.96 31.57
N GLU A 510 -0.53 19.41 32.31
CA GLU A 510 -0.25 18.40 33.35
C GLU A 510 0.54 17.21 32.81
N GLU A 511 0.28 16.80 31.56
CA GLU A 511 0.99 15.70 30.90
C GLU A 511 2.45 16.05 30.61
N VAL A 512 2.73 17.23 30.07
CA VAL A 512 4.11 17.71 29.78
C VAL A 512 4.88 17.89 31.08
N GLU A 513 4.26 18.51 32.09
CA GLU A 513 4.88 18.73 33.40
C GLU A 513 5.22 17.41 34.11
N ALA A 514 4.30 16.43 34.07
CA ALA A 514 4.52 15.12 34.67
C ALA A 514 5.68 14.37 33.99
N VAL A 515 5.86 14.53 32.69
CA VAL A 515 6.98 13.90 31.95
C VAL A 515 8.30 14.59 32.34
N LEU A 516 8.38 15.91 32.32
CA LEU A 516 9.59 16.66 32.70
C LEU A 516 10.00 16.37 34.14
N HIS A 517 9.04 16.31 35.08
CA HIS A 517 9.31 15.96 36.47
C HIS A 517 9.80 14.51 36.64
N ARG A 518 9.21 13.55 35.89
CA ARG A 518 9.61 12.14 35.96
C ARG A 518 11.07 11.93 35.54
N PHE A 519 11.56 12.76 34.62
CA PHE A 519 12.95 12.75 34.16
C PHE A 519 13.85 13.72 34.95
N ALA A 520 13.35 14.26 36.08
CA ALA A 520 14.10 15.11 36.99
C ALA A 520 14.69 16.38 36.32
N VAL A 521 14.00 16.92 35.31
CA VAL A 521 14.42 18.19 34.63
C VAL A 521 14.43 19.36 35.63
N ASP A 522 13.64 19.28 36.70
CA ASP A 522 13.61 20.21 37.83
C ASP A 522 14.87 20.18 38.72
N GLN A 523 15.71 19.15 38.59
CA GLN A 523 16.98 19.01 39.30
C GLN A 523 18.18 19.45 38.46
N VAL A 524 17.99 19.82 37.22
CA VAL A 524 19.05 20.32 36.35
C VAL A 524 19.46 21.72 36.85
N PRO A 525 20.76 22.00 37.04
CA PRO A 525 21.22 23.34 37.43
C PRO A 525 20.69 24.42 36.49
N GLY A 526 20.08 25.47 37.02
CA GLY A 526 19.43 26.53 36.23
C GLY A 526 17.94 26.35 35.99
N SER A 527 17.35 25.18 36.38
CA SER A 527 15.92 24.90 36.26
C SER A 527 15.08 25.37 37.48
N GLU A 528 15.73 26.05 38.44
CA GLU A 528 15.08 26.46 39.69
C GLU A 528 13.71 27.09 39.48
N ASP A 529 12.76 26.91 40.41
CA ASP A 529 11.33 27.24 40.47
C ASP A 529 10.78 28.44 39.64
N LYS A 530 11.12 28.50 38.33
CA LYS A 530 10.73 29.57 37.38
C LYS A 530 9.62 29.08 36.45
N ARG A 531 8.57 28.47 37.05
CA ARG A 531 7.42 27.91 36.31
C ARG A 531 6.20 28.82 36.46
N PHE A 532 5.58 29.13 35.34
CA PHE A 532 4.44 30.05 35.31
C PHE A 532 3.28 29.41 34.53
N GLY A 533 2.07 29.58 35.03
CA GLY A 533 0.87 29.05 34.37
C GLY A 533 0.53 29.81 33.07
N LYS A 534 0.90 31.09 32.99
CA LYS A 534 0.60 31.95 31.83
C LYS A 534 1.83 32.67 31.35
N ARG A 535 1.93 32.89 30.03
CA ARG A 535 3.02 33.61 29.37
C ARG A 535 3.21 35.02 29.93
N ARG A 536 2.12 35.75 30.19
CA ARG A 536 2.15 37.08 30.78
C ARG A 536 2.88 37.11 32.12
N ASP A 537 2.59 36.13 32.98
CA ASP A 537 3.19 36.09 34.32
C ASP A 537 4.69 35.82 34.27
N ALA A 538 5.13 34.94 33.33
CA ALA A 538 6.53 34.70 33.05
C ALA A 538 7.26 35.97 32.55
N LEU A 539 6.63 36.71 31.61
CA LEU A 539 7.20 37.94 31.07
C LEU A 539 7.25 39.05 32.11
N THR A 540 6.26 39.15 33.01
CA THR A 540 6.26 40.11 34.10
C THR A 540 7.41 39.81 35.08
N ALA A 541 7.53 38.54 35.51
CA ALA A 541 8.62 38.11 36.38
C ALA A 541 10.02 38.33 35.74
N ALA A 542 10.11 38.10 34.42
CA ALA A 542 11.34 38.37 33.67
C ALA A 542 11.71 39.86 33.67
N LEU A 543 10.72 40.76 33.47
CA LEU A 543 10.91 42.20 33.49
C LEU A 543 11.34 42.68 34.89
N ASP A 544 10.69 42.17 35.96
CA ASP A 544 11.03 42.50 37.34
C ASP A 544 12.46 42.06 37.67
N ARG A 545 12.87 40.88 37.27
CA ARG A 545 14.23 40.33 37.44
C ARG A 545 15.28 41.19 36.74
N LEU A 546 14.97 41.72 35.55
CA LEU A 546 15.86 42.59 34.80
C LEU A 546 16.01 43.97 35.47
N ASN A 547 14.99 44.46 36.15
CA ASN A 547 15.00 45.72 36.87
C ASN A 547 15.79 45.65 38.21
N GLU A 548 15.85 44.45 38.81
CA GLU A 548 16.59 44.18 40.04
C GLU A 548 18.13 44.08 39.81
N LYS A 549 18.57 43.66 38.61
CA LYS A 549 20.01 43.67 38.23
C LYS A 549 20.39 45.07 37.79
N PRO A 550 21.36 45.79 38.48
CA PRO A 550 21.84 47.07 38.01
C PRO A 550 22.48 46.91 36.63
N THR A 551 22.12 47.83 35.72
CA THR A 551 22.67 47.88 34.36
C THR A 551 24.20 47.94 34.45
N PRO A 552 24.98 47.08 33.78
CA PRO A 552 26.43 47.25 33.72
C PRO A 552 26.71 48.60 33.08
N VAL A 553 27.41 49.49 33.81
CA VAL A 553 27.91 50.75 33.31
C VAL A 553 28.90 50.41 32.20
N PRO A 554 28.79 50.98 30.97
CA PRO A 554 29.79 50.76 29.94
C PRO A 554 31.14 51.20 30.50
N ALA A 555 32.14 50.33 30.46
CA ALA A 555 33.51 50.69 30.72
C ALA A 555 33.95 51.70 29.64
N GLU A 556 34.29 52.92 30.05
CA GLU A 556 34.86 53.96 29.21
C GLU A 556 36.17 53.51 28.53
#